data_b7441af9fd0d7de74e33e5be539f50e9
#
_entry.id   b7441af9fd0d7de74e33e5be539f50e9
#
_cell.length_a   1.000
_cell.length_b   1.000
_cell.length_c   1.000
_cell.angle_alpha   90.00
_cell.angle_beta   90.00
_cell.angle_gamma   90.00
#
_symmetry.space_group_name_H-M   'P 1'
#
loop_
_entity.id
_entity.type
_entity.pdbx_description
1 polymer ?
#
loop_
_entity_poly.entity_id
_entity_poly.type
_entity_poly.pdbx_seq_one_letter_code
_entity_poly.pdbx_strand_id
1 'polypeptide(L)'
;MSSERTGIFTKENLNTLLKELAKEFKRRNGTAVPAEIILIGGAAVLAGYGFREMTTDVDAVIHASSVMKEAAGRVGDKYNLPHGWLNSDFMHTDSYSPQLDQFSVYYKTFSNILQVRTVSAEYLIAMKLRSGRKYKNDLSDIIGILAEHEKRGNPISKDRIDMAVRNLYGGWDEFQEDSVSFINDALKKGNYGAIYATVMEEEKNSKDMLVQFGEKYPGVATESNVNEILASLKARIKEPTRDVAGE
;
A
#
# COMPACT_ATOMS: atom_id res chain seq x y z
N MET A 1 15.53 29.23 -0.29
CA MET A 1 14.81 28.27 0.56
C MET A 1 14.18 27.24 -0.39
N SER A 2 14.72 26.04 -0.47
CA SER A 2 14.07 24.97 -1.24
C SER A 2 12.87 24.50 -0.39
N SER A 3 11.66 24.73 -0.87
CA SER A 3 10.46 24.17 -0.23
C SER A 3 10.59 22.66 -0.27
N GLU A 4 10.52 22.00 0.87
CA GLU A 4 10.52 20.53 0.92
C GLU A 4 9.36 20.02 0.06
N ARG A 5 9.65 19.02 -0.79
CA ARG A 5 8.64 18.39 -1.63
C ARG A 5 7.72 17.55 -0.75
N THR A 6 6.42 17.82 -0.79
CA THR A 6 5.43 17.12 0.03
C THR A 6 4.95 15.85 -0.66
N GLY A 7 5.16 14.69 -0.02
CA GLY A 7 4.75 13.37 -0.51
C GLY A 7 3.48 12.85 0.19
N ILE A 8 2.49 13.71 0.45
CA ILE A 8 1.23 13.30 1.07
C ILE A 8 0.11 13.34 0.04
N PHE A 9 -0.49 12.17 -0.22
CA PHE A 9 -1.62 12.02 -1.14
C PHE A 9 -2.88 11.70 -0.35
N THR A 10 -3.91 12.54 -0.51
CA THR A 10 -5.29 12.30 -0.05
C THR A 10 -6.14 11.92 -1.26
N LYS A 11 -7.36 11.44 -1.02
CA LYS A 11 -8.27 11.07 -2.13
C LYS A 11 -8.57 12.25 -3.06
N GLU A 12 -8.70 13.46 -2.50
CA GLU A 12 -9.00 14.69 -3.24
C GLU A 12 -7.83 15.11 -4.12
N ASN A 13 -6.62 15.18 -3.55
CA ASN A 13 -5.46 15.62 -4.32
C ASN A 13 -5.01 14.54 -5.32
N LEU A 14 -5.13 13.24 -5.01
CA LEU A 14 -4.84 12.15 -5.94
C LEU A 14 -5.70 12.28 -7.21
N ASN A 15 -7.02 12.50 -7.07
CA ASN A 15 -7.90 12.71 -8.22
C ASN A 15 -7.51 13.95 -9.03
N THR A 16 -7.10 15.03 -8.37
CA THR A 16 -6.61 16.24 -9.02
C THR A 16 -5.33 15.98 -9.79
N LEU A 17 -4.38 15.28 -9.19
CA LEU A 17 -3.09 14.95 -9.83
C LEU A 17 -3.27 14.01 -11.02
N LEU A 18 -4.12 12.99 -10.91
CA LEU A 18 -4.45 12.10 -12.02
C LEU A 18 -5.15 12.84 -13.17
N LYS A 19 -6.00 13.81 -12.87
CA LYS A 19 -6.62 14.68 -13.88
C LYS A 19 -5.60 15.57 -14.59
N GLU A 20 -4.67 16.15 -13.85
CA GLU A 20 -3.60 16.97 -14.44
C GLU A 20 -2.61 16.12 -15.24
N LEU A 21 -2.28 14.91 -14.74
CA LEU A 21 -1.48 13.92 -15.47
C LEU A 21 -2.12 13.57 -16.82
N ALA A 22 -3.42 13.31 -16.81
CA ALA A 22 -4.17 13.01 -18.05
C ALA A 22 -4.16 14.18 -19.05
N LYS A 23 -4.27 15.42 -18.56
CA LYS A 23 -4.18 16.62 -19.43
C LYS A 23 -2.78 16.79 -20.02
N GLU A 24 -1.75 16.64 -19.19
CA GLU A 24 -0.36 16.75 -19.64
C GLU A 24 0.02 15.64 -20.63
N PHE A 25 -0.39 14.40 -20.35
CA PHE A 25 -0.23 13.28 -21.26
C PHE A 25 -0.94 13.54 -22.58
N LYS A 26 -2.21 13.95 -22.57
CA LYS A 26 -2.99 14.27 -23.78
C LYS A 26 -2.34 15.37 -24.60
N ARG A 27 -1.83 16.42 -23.97
CA ARG A 27 -1.15 17.53 -24.64
C ARG A 27 0.07 17.08 -25.44
N ARG A 28 0.78 16.06 -24.97
CA ARG A 28 2.01 15.55 -25.56
C ARG A 28 1.82 14.38 -26.50
N ASN A 29 0.92 13.48 -26.13
CA ASN A 29 0.68 12.22 -26.87
C ASN A 29 -0.45 12.35 -27.90
N GLY A 30 -1.22 13.44 -27.87
CA GLY A 30 -2.45 13.59 -28.65
C GLY A 30 -3.57 12.71 -28.07
N THR A 31 -4.56 12.40 -28.89
CA THR A 31 -5.74 11.60 -28.50
C THR A 31 -5.75 10.19 -29.07
N ALA A 32 -4.79 9.85 -29.91
CA ALA A 32 -4.81 8.61 -30.71
C ALA A 32 -4.53 7.35 -29.88
N VAL A 33 -3.74 7.46 -28.80
CA VAL A 33 -3.35 6.31 -27.99
C VAL A 33 -3.73 6.58 -26.53
N PRO A 34 -4.78 5.94 -26.00
CA PRO A 34 -5.13 6.03 -24.60
C PRO A 34 -4.06 5.39 -23.72
N ALA A 35 -4.01 5.80 -22.45
CA ALA A 35 -3.19 5.21 -21.43
C ALA A 35 -4.06 4.54 -20.36
N GLU A 36 -3.51 3.50 -19.72
CA GLU A 36 -4.10 2.88 -18.55
C GLU A 36 -3.11 2.90 -17.39
N ILE A 37 -3.62 3.16 -16.18
CA ILE A 37 -2.88 3.07 -14.93
C ILE A 37 -3.70 2.19 -13.98
N ILE A 38 -3.05 1.20 -13.37
CA ILE A 38 -3.64 0.35 -12.36
C ILE A 38 -3.00 0.71 -11.02
N LEU A 39 -3.73 1.42 -10.16
CA LEU A 39 -3.28 1.78 -8.82
C LEU A 39 -3.16 0.53 -7.95
N ILE A 40 -2.11 0.51 -7.12
CA ILE A 40 -1.76 -0.59 -6.24
C ILE A 40 -1.53 -0.08 -4.83
N GLY A 41 -1.37 -0.98 -3.88
CA GLY A 41 -0.95 -0.67 -2.53
C GLY A 41 -1.81 0.39 -1.85
N GLY A 42 -1.16 1.37 -1.20
CA GLY A 42 -1.82 2.47 -0.49
C GLY A 42 -2.70 3.33 -1.38
N ALA A 43 -2.27 3.59 -2.62
CA ALA A 43 -3.03 4.41 -3.57
C ALA A 43 -4.33 3.74 -4.02
N ALA A 44 -4.35 2.41 -4.20
CA ALA A 44 -5.56 1.66 -4.51
C ALA A 44 -6.56 1.69 -3.34
N VAL A 45 -6.07 1.50 -2.11
CA VAL A 45 -6.89 1.60 -0.90
C VAL A 45 -7.47 2.99 -0.76
N LEU A 46 -6.65 4.04 -0.91
CA LEU A 46 -7.07 5.43 -0.84
C LEU A 46 -8.16 5.78 -1.88
N ALA A 47 -8.02 5.29 -3.11
CA ALA A 47 -8.99 5.50 -4.17
C ALA A 47 -10.32 4.77 -3.91
N GLY A 48 -10.25 3.50 -3.47
CA GLY A 48 -11.40 2.60 -3.35
C GLY A 48 -12.20 2.72 -2.05
N TYR A 49 -11.58 3.22 -0.97
CA TYR A 49 -12.12 3.14 0.38
C TYR A 49 -12.06 4.47 1.12
N GLY A 50 -12.95 4.64 2.12
CA GLY A 50 -13.05 5.87 2.90
C GLY A 50 -12.29 5.85 4.23
N PHE A 51 -11.78 4.70 4.66
CA PHE A 51 -11.11 4.55 5.95
C PHE A 51 -9.64 4.99 5.93
N ARG A 52 -9.02 5.05 4.75
CA ARG A 52 -7.65 5.52 4.59
C ARG A 52 -7.63 6.98 4.20
N GLU A 53 -6.96 7.79 5.01
CA GLU A 53 -6.91 9.25 4.82
C GLU A 53 -5.82 9.68 3.83
N MET A 54 -4.67 8.96 3.83
CA MET A 54 -3.50 9.36 3.04
C MET A 54 -2.57 8.19 2.69
N THR A 55 -1.74 8.42 1.67
CA THR A 55 -0.56 7.62 1.35
C THR A 55 0.62 8.53 1.03
N THR A 56 1.85 8.01 1.08
CA THR A 56 3.08 8.76 0.80
C THR A 56 3.61 8.54 -0.61
N ASP A 57 3.08 7.56 -1.32
CA ASP A 57 3.47 7.15 -2.66
C ASP A 57 2.26 6.73 -3.49
N VAL A 58 2.42 6.74 -4.80
CA VAL A 58 1.42 6.27 -5.76
C VAL A 58 2.05 5.18 -6.61
N ASP A 59 1.97 3.94 -6.10
CA ASP A 59 2.41 2.76 -6.83
C ASP A 59 1.39 2.38 -7.88
N ALA A 60 1.86 2.09 -9.11
CA ALA A 60 0.98 1.72 -10.20
C ALA A 60 1.66 0.85 -11.27
N VAL A 61 0.90 -0.05 -11.90
CA VAL A 61 1.24 -0.58 -13.21
C VAL A 61 0.83 0.46 -14.26
N ILE A 62 1.73 0.80 -15.18
CA ILE A 62 1.53 1.87 -16.14
C ILE A 62 1.62 1.30 -17.57
N HIS A 63 0.48 1.22 -18.23
CA HIS A 63 0.38 0.85 -19.64
C HIS A 63 0.21 2.12 -20.49
N ALA A 64 1.33 2.73 -20.85
CA ALA A 64 1.35 3.97 -21.60
C ALA A 64 2.64 4.13 -22.41
N SER A 65 2.64 5.06 -23.37
CA SER A 65 3.85 5.45 -24.09
C SER A 65 4.86 6.10 -23.13
N SER A 66 6.13 6.19 -23.54
CA SER A 66 7.22 6.81 -22.76
C SER A 66 6.93 8.27 -22.35
N VAL A 67 6.03 8.94 -23.07
CA VAL A 67 5.54 10.29 -22.75
C VAL A 67 4.90 10.39 -21.36
N MET A 68 4.36 9.28 -20.84
CA MET A 68 3.77 9.26 -19.49
C MET A 68 4.77 9.61 -18.40
N LYS A 69 6.01 9.15 -18.50
CA LYS A 69 7.07 9.48 -17.55
C LYS A 69 7.38 10.98 -17.53
N GLU A 70 7.44 11.61 -18.71
CA GLU A 70 7.63 13.05 -18.79
C GLU A 70 6.42 13.83 -18.27
N ALA A 71 5.21 13.37 -18.56
CA ALA A 71 3.99 13.97 -18.05
C ALA A 71 3.94 13.92 -16.51
N ALA A 72 4.29 12.76 -15.92
CA ALA A 72 4.38 12.60 -14.48
C ALA A 72 5.44 13.52 -13.85
N GLY A 73 6.62 13.63 -14.46
CA GLY A 73 7.67 14.56 -14.02
C GLY A 73 7.21 16.01 -13.96
N ARG A 74 6.53 16.50 -15.04
CA ARG A 74 6.00 17.88 -15.08
C ARG A 74 4.89 18.14 -14.08
N VAL A 75 4.01 17.18 -13.86
CA VAL A 75 3.00 17.28 -12.80
C VAL A 75 3.70 17.32 -11.44
N GLY A 76 4.71 16.49 -11.22
CA GLY A 76 5.53 16.51 -10.02
C GLY A 76 6.15 17.89 -9.75
N ASP A 77 6.77 18.49 -10.77
CA ASP A 77 7.37 19.82 -10.64
C ASP A 77 6.32 20.91 -10.40
N LYS A 78 5.19 20.87 -11.11
CA LYS A 78 4.09 21.84 -10.95
C LYS A 78 3.49 21.84 -9.56
N TYR A 79 3.36 20.67 -8.95
CA TYR A 79 2.71 20.49 -7.64
C TYR A 79 3.71 20.28 -6.50
N ASN A 80 5.01 20.46 -6.77
CA ASN A 80 6.10 20.23 -5.80
C ASN A 80 6.06 18.87 -5.14
N LEU A 81 5.78 17.81 -5.94
CA LEU A 81 5.74 16.43 -5.46
C LEU A 81 7.14 15.79 -5.44
N PRO A 82 7.35 14.74 -4.65
CA PRO A 82 8.58 13.97 -4.69
C PRO A 82 8.91 13.45 -6.09
N HIS A 83 10.17 13.29 -6.40
CA HIS A 83 10.58 12.60 -7.62
C HIS A 83 10.05 11.16 -7.57
N GLY A 84 9.48 10.69 -8.67
CA GLY A 84 8.87 9.36 -8.72
C GLY A 84 7.57 9.24 -7.90
N TRP A 85 6.86 10.35 -7.65
CA TRP A 85 5.58 10.34 -6.94
C TRP A 85 4.57 9.32 -7.50
N LEU A 86 4.63 9.07 -8.79
CA LEU A 86 3.97 7.97 -9.49
C LEU A 86 5.07 7.05 -10.01
N ASN A 87 5.10 5.82 -9.54
CA ASN A 87 6.17 4.88 -9.83
C ASN A 87 5.65 3.43 -9.97
N SER A 88 6.54 2.55 -10.39
CA SER A 88 6.29 1.12 -10.52
C SER A 88 7.28 0.30 -9.69
N ASP A 89 7.85 0.87 -8.64
CA ASP A 89 8.94 0.25 -7.86
C ASP A 89 8.50 -1.03 -7.16
N PHE A 90 7.19 -1.14 -6.83
CA PHE A 90 6.62 -2.36 -6.27
C PHE A 90 6.80 -3.60 -7.17
N MET A 91 7.04 -3.42 -8.48
CA MET A 91 7.30 -4.53 -9.42
C MET A 91 8.60 -5.30 -9.09
N HIS A 92 9.44 -4.72 -8.23
CA HIS A 92 10.69 -5.34 -7.75
C HIS A 92 10.54 -5.98 -6.36
N THR A 93 9.32 -6.03 -5.82
CA THR A 93 9.03 -6.62 -4.51
C THR A 93 8.43 -8.02 -4.62
N ASP A 94 8.53 -8.82 -3.56
CA ASP A 94 7.94 -10.16 -3.48
C ASP A 94 6.40 -10.18 -3.56
N SER A 95 5.76 -9.04 -3.35
CA SER A 95 4.30 -8.90 -3.47
C SER A 95 3.83 -8.62 -4.90
N TYR A 96 4.75 -8.42 -5.85
CA TYR A 96 4.40 -8.28 -7.26
C TYR A 96 4.04 -9.62 -7.89
N SER A 97 3.02 -9.59 -8.75
CA SER A 97 2.70 -10.68 -9.68
C SER A 97 2.28 -10.10 -11.03
N PRO A 98 2.78 -10.63 -12.15
CA PRO A 98 2.37 -10.21 -13.50
C PRO A 98 0.87 -10.42 -13.78
N GLN A 99 0.20 -11.25 -12.97
CA GLN A 99 -1.23 -11.53 -13.09
C GLN A 99 -2.11 -10.38 -12.57
N LEU A 100 -1.56 -9.40 -11.86
CA LEU A 100 -2.31 -8.32 -11.23
C LEU A 100 -3.18 -7.52 -12.18
N ASP A 101 -2.74 -7.32 -13.41
CA ASP A 101 -3.47 -6.57 -14.44
C ASP A 101 -4.86 -7.15 -14.69
N GLN A 102 -4.96 -8.49 -14.67
CA GLN A 102 -6.21 -9.21 -14.93
C GLN A 102 -7.23 -9.06 -13.81
N PHE A 103 -6.76 -8.74 -12.60
CA PHE A 103 -7.56 -8.66 -11.37
C PHE A 103 -7.75 -7.23 -10.89
N SER A 104 -7.91 -6.31 -11.82
CA SER A 104 -8.19 -4.91 -11.55
C SER A 104 -9.61 -4.53 -11.95
N VAL A 105 -10.15 -3.53 -11.27
CA VAL A 105 -11.48 -2.99 -11.52
C VAL A 105 -11.41 -1.52 -11.94
N TYR A 106 -12.34 -1.09 -12.76
CA TYR A 106 -12.42 0.28 -13.22
C TYR A 106 -12.64 1.24 -12.04
N TYR A 107 -11.85 2.29 -12.00
CA TYR A 107 -12.00 3.38 -11.05
C TYR A 107 -12.58 4.63 -11.74
N LYS A 108 -11.86 5.20 -12.68
CA LYS A 108 -12.26 6.46 -13.36
C LYS A 108 -11.47 6.70 -14.63
N THR A 109 -12.07 7.41 -15.59
CA THR A 109 -11.37 7.94 -16.77
C THR A 109 -11.19 9.44 -16.65
N PHE A 110 -9.97 9.93 -16.86
CA PHE A 110 -9.60 11.34 -16.83
C PHE A 110 -9.30 11.86 -18.23
N SER A 111 -9.86 13.05 -18.54
CA SER A 111 -9.65 13.78 -19.81
C SER A 111 -9.92 12.94 -21.07
N ASN A 112 -10.74 11.88 -20.94
CA ASN A 112 -11.08 10.92 -22.01
C ASN A 112 -9.85 10.26 -22.66
N ILE A 113 -8.75 10.09 -21.92
CA ILE A 113 -7.51 9.49 -22.43
C ILE A 113 -6.79 8.61 -21.40
N LEU A 114 -6.92 8.91 -20.11
CA LEU A 114 -6.28 8.13 -19.06
C LEU A 114 -7.35 7.33 -18.32
N GLN A 115 -7.36 6.02 -18.54
CA GLN A 115 -8.15 5.08 -17.77
C GLN A 115 -7.39 4.70 -16.51
N VAL A 116 -8.01 4.87 -15.35
CA VAL A 116 -7.47 4.45 -14.06
C VAL A 116 -8.30 3.30 -13.53
N ARG A 117 -7.61 2.27 -13.09
CA ARG A 117 -8.15 1.08 -12.45
C ARG A 117 -7.52 0.92 -11.08
N THR A 118 -8.07 0.09 -10.23
CA THR A 118 -7.47 -0.34 -8.97
C THR A 118 -7.46 -1.85 -8.91
N VAL A 119 -6.48 -2.46 -8.24
CA VAL A 119 -6.52 -3.90 -7.95
C VAL A 119 -7.75 -4.19 -7.09
N SER A 120 -8.46 -5.29 -7.39
CA SER A 120 -9.67 -5.66 -6.64
C SER A 120 -9.34 -6.09 -5.21
N ALA A 121 -10.36 -6.03 -4.35
CA ALA A 121 -10.21 -6.11 -2.89
C ALA A 121 -9.47 -7.36 -2.40
N GLU A 122 -9.88 -8.55 -2.83
CA GLU A 122 -9.28 -9.83 -2.44
C GLU A 122 -7.82 -9.96 -2.89
N TYR A 123 -7.49 -9.36 -4.03
CA TYR A 123 -6.13 -9.35 -4.56
C TYR A 123 -5.25 -8.32 -3.85
N LEU A 124 -5.80 -7.15 -3.46
CA LEU A 124 -5.10 -6.21 -2.56
C LEU A 124 -4.80 -6.86 -1.21
N ILE A 125 -5.75 -7.62 -0.64
CA ILE A 125 -5.54 -8.38 0.59
C ILE A 125 -4.41 -9.39 0.39
N ALA A 126 -4.44 -10.19 -0.67
CA ALA A 126 -3.39 -11.17 -0.95
C ALA A 126 -2.00 -10.54 -1.07
N MET A 127 -1.88 -9.41 -1.80
CA MET A 127 -0.63 -8.67 -1.92
C MET A 127 -0.10 -8.16 -0.57
N LYS A 128 -0.98 -7.62 0.27
CA LYS A 128 -0.61 -7.11 1.59
C LYS A 128 -0.22 -8.22 2.56
N LEU A 129 -0.89 -9.36 2.51
CA LEU A 129 -0.50 -10.55 3.25
C LEU A 129 0.87 -11.08 2.80
N ARG A 130 1.15 -11.08 1.50
CA ARG A 130 2.45 -11.48 0.95
C ARG A 130 3.57 -10.54 1.39
N SER A 131 3.30 -9.23 1.42
CA SER A 131 4.24 -8.21 1.90
C SER A 131 4.53 -8.36 3.40
N GLY A 132 3.52 -8.60 4.24
CA GLY A 132 3.63 -8.91 5.66
C GLY A 132 4.34 -7.84 6.52
N ARG A 133 4.34 -6.58 6.11
CA ARG A 133 5.08 -5.50 6.77
C ARG A 133 4.32 -4.98 7.99
N LYS A 134 4.88 -5.20 9.18
CA LYS A 134 4.26 -4.84 10.47
C LYS A 134 4.46 -3.36 10.89
N TYR A 135 5.14 -2.58 10.05
CA TYR A 135 5.49 -1.15 10.28
C TYR A 135 4.89 -0.21 9.23
N LYS A 136 4.13 -0.77 8.28
CA LYS A 136 3.32 -0.05 7.30
C LYS A 136 1.85 -0.38 7.54
N ASN A 137 0.95 0.23 6.82
CA ASN A 137 -0.49 0.04 7.01
C ASN A 137 -1.01 -1.25 6.31
N ASP A 138 -0.22 -2.31 6.22
CA ASP A 138 -0.63 -3.49 5.45
C ASP A 138 -1.72 -4.28 6.16
N LEU A 139 -1.59 -4.48 7.47
CA LEU A 139 -2.58 -5.23 8.25
C LEU A 139 -3.86 -4.42 8.51
N SER A 140 -3.72 -3.13 8.83
CA SER A 140 -4.88 -2.25 9.00
C SER A 140 -5.66 -2.05 7.69
N ASP A 141 -4.98 -1.94 6.56
CA ASP A 141 -5.64 -1.87 5.25
C ASP A 141 -6.44 -3.15 4.95
N ILE A 142 -5.91 -4.34 5.28
CA ILE A 142 -6.65 -5.61 5.15
C ILE A 142 -7.94 -5.56 5.95
N ILE A 143 -7.85 -5.20 7.23
CA ILE A 143 -9.03 -5.15 8.10
C ILE A 143 -10.02 -4.07 7.65
N GLY A 144 -9.53 -2.91 7.22
CA GLY A 144 -10.38 -1.84 6.69
C GLY A 144 -11.13 -2.28 5.43
N ILE A 145 -10.48 -2.99 4.51
CA ILE A 145 -11.11 -3.56 3.31
C ILE A 145 -12.21 -4.57 3.71
N LEU A 146 -11.92 -5.50 4.62
CA LEU A 146 -12.90 -6.48 5.11
C LEU A 146 -14.12 -5.79 5.74
N ALA A 147 -13.88 -4.80 6.61
CA ALA A 147 -14.94 -4.03 7.26
C ALA A 147 -15.84 -3.30 6.26
N GLU A 148 -15.26 -2.64 5.27
CA GLU A 148 -16.03 -1.91 4.25
C GLU A 148 -16.86 -2.85 3.37
N HIS A 149 -16.32 -4.01 3.00
CA HIS A 149 -17.05 -5.01 2.22
C HIS A 149 -18.19 -5.62 3.02
N GLU A 150 -18.00 -5.88 4.32
CA GLU A 150 -19.09 -6.32 5.22
C GLU A 150 -20.21 -5.28 5.31
N LYS A 151 -19.87 -3.99 5.54
CA LYS A 151 -20.84 -2.89 5.56
C LYS A 151 -21.63 -2.75 4.27
N ARG A 152 -21.02 -3.03 3.12
CA ARG A 152 -21.66 -2.97 1.79
C ARG A 152 -22.51 -4.22 1.50
N GLY A 153 -22.62 -5.17 2.41
CA GLY A 153 -23.35 -6.43 2.21
C GLY A 153 -22.70 -7.40 1.21
N ASN A 154 -21.41 -7.21 0.93
CA ASN A 154 -20.61 -8.08 0.05
C ASN A 154 -19.33 -8.52 0.76
N PRO A 155 -19.41 -9.32 1.85
CA PRO A 155 -18.28 -9.73 2.62
C PRO A 155 -17.27 -10.55 1.79
N ILE A 156 -15.99 -10.37 2.07
CA ILE A 156 -14.93 -11.14 1.43
C ILE A 156 -14.70 -12.41 2.25
N SER A 157 -14.98 -13.56 1.64
CA SER A 157 -14.80 -14.86 2.27
C SER A 157 -13.35 -15.32 2.19
N LYS A 158 -13.01 -16.31 3.04
CA LYS A 158 -11.71 -17.00 2.98
C LYS A 158 -11.45 -17.59 1.58
N ASP A 159 -12.46 -18.20 0.97
CA ASP A 159 -12.33 -18.82 -0.36
C ASP A 159 -11.95 -17.78 -1.45
N ARG A 160 -12.48 -16.55 -1.37
CA ARG A 160 -12.09 -15.46 -2.30
C ARG A 160 -10.63 -15.07 -2.11
N ILE A 161 -10.17 -15.01 -0.86
CA ILE A 161 -8.77 -14.71 -0.55
C ILE A 161 -7.87 -15.86 -1.00
N ASP A 162 -8.24 -17.11 -0.74
CA ASP A 162 -7.50 -18.30 -1.19
C ASP A 162 -7.39 -18.36 -2.71
N MET A 163 -8.45 -17.99 -3.41
CA MET A 163 -8.43 -17.89 -4.87
C MET A 163 -7.46 -16.81 -5.34
N ALA A 164 -7.49 -15.62 -4.72
CA ALA A 164 -6.58 -14.54 -5.04
C ALA A 164 -5.12 -14.92 -4.80
N VAL A 165 -4.82 -15.55 -3.66
CA VAL A 165 -3.48 -16.07 -3.33
C VAL A 165 -3.02 -17.11 -4.36
N ARG A 166 -3.89 -18.03 -4.73
CA ARG A 166 -3.57 -19.04 -5.75
C ARG A 166 -3.30 -18.43 -7.11
N ASN A 167 -4.12 -17.49 -7.53
CA ASN A 167 -3.99 -16.82 -8.82
C ASN A 167 -2.73 -15.97 -8.92
N LEU A 168 -2.31 -15.30 -7.84
CA LEU A 168 -1.14 -14.45 -7.87
C LEU A 168 0.17 -15.20 -7.58
N TYR A 169 0.13 -16.18 -6.66
CA TYR A 169 1.34 -16.78 -6.07
C TYR A 169 1.37 -18.30 -6.09
N GLY A 170 0.36 -18.96 -6.67
CA GLY A 170 0.27 -20.42 -6.71
C GLY A 170 -0.24 -21.07 -5.42
N GLY A 171 -0.15 -20.41 -4.28
CA GLY A 171 -0.56 -20.92 -2.97
C GLY A 171 0.01 -20.11 -1.81
N TRP A 172 -0.10 -20.67 -0.61
CA TRP A 172 0.33 -20.04 0.64
C TRP A 172 1.77 -20.34 1.05
N ASP A 173 2.50 -21.18 0.31
CA ASP A 173 3.79 -21.75 0.73
C ASP A 173 4.87 -20.69 1.04
N GLU A 174 4.84 -19.58 0.33
CA GLU A 174 5.80 -18.48 0.50
C GLU A 174 5.31 -17.34 1.40
N PHE A 175 4.17 -17.51 2.06
CA PHE A 175 3.66 -16.50 3.00
C PHE A 175 4.23 -16.70 4.39
N GLN A 176 4.44 -15.59 5.12
CA GLN A 176 4.82 -15.66 6.52
C GLN A 176 3.70 -16.28 7.35
N GLU A 177 4.02 -17.19 8.28
CA GLU A 177 3.04 -17.86 9.15
C GLU A 177 2.18 -16.85 9.93
N ASP A 178 2.77 -15.74 10.37
CA ASP A 178 2.06 -14.67 11.06
C ASP A 178 0.98 -14.04 10.18
N SER A 179 1.23 -13.85 8.88
CA SER A 179 0.24 -13.31 7.94
C SER A 179 -0.92 -14.27 7.72
N VAL A 180 -0.62 -15.57 7.61
CA VAL A 180 -1.63 -16.63 7.47
C VAL A 180 -2.49 -16.75 8.74
N SER A 181 -1.87 -16.74 9.91
CA SER A 181 -2.57 -16.74 11.20
C SER A 181 -3.44 -15.50 11.36
N PHE A 182 -2.89 -14.33 11.05
CA PHE A 182 -3.60 -13.06 11.15
C PHE A 182 -4.92 -13.05 10.37
N ILE A 183 -4.89 -13.42 9.09
CA ILE A 183 -6.10 -13.40 8.25
C ILE A 183 -7.13 -14.44 8.71
N ASN A 184 -6.70 -15.63 9.11
CA ASN A 184 -7.59 -16.67 9.62
C ASN A 184 -8.28 -16.23 10.91
N ASP A 185 -7.54 -15.63 11.84
CA ASP A 185 -8.08 -15.13 13.10
C ASP A 185 -9.02 -13.94 12.89
N ALA A 186 -8.68 -13.02 11.99
CA ALA A 186 -9.52 -11.87 11.66
C ALA A 186 -10.88 -12.31 11.09
N LEU A 187 -10.88 -13.23 10.13
CA LEU A 187 -12.09 -13.78 9.52
C LEU A 187 -12.94 -14.57 10.53
N LYS A 188 -12.30 -15.31 11.43
CA LYS A 188 -12.99 -16.06 12.49
C LYS A 188 -13.64 -15.17 13.53
N LYS A 189 -12.97 -14.09 13.93
CA LYS A 189 -13.47 -13.13 14.94
C LYS A 189 -14.57 -12.24 14.41
N GLY A 190 -14.46 -11.78 13.15
CA GLY A 190 -15.46 -10.95 12.48
C GLY A 190 -15.64 -9.52 13.02
N ASN A 191 -15.13 -9.17 14.19
CA ASN A 191 -15.26 -7.83 14.77
C ASN A 191 -14.18 -6.89 14.19
N TYR A 192 -14.29 -6.56 12.91
CA TYR A 192 -13.28 -5.79 12.17
C TYR A 192 -13.01 -4.40 12.75
N GLY A 193 -14.03 -3.74 13.34
CA GLY A 193 -13.83 -2.41 13.94
C GLY A 193 -12.85 -2.41 15.11
N ALA A 194 -12.99 -3.38 16.02
CA ALA A 194 -12.08 -3.52 17.16
C ALA A 194 -10.68 -3.98 16.72
N ILE A 195 -10.61 -4.92 15.76
CA ILE A 195 -9.34 -5.40 15.21
C ILE A 195 -8.60 -4.23 14.52
N TYR A 196 -9.31 -3.41 13.74
CA TYR A 196 -8.73 -2.26 13.03
C TYR A 196 -8.04 -1.30 13.97
N ALA A 197 -8.72 -0.90 15.06
CA ALA A 197 -8.16 0.02 16.04
C ALA A 197 -6.88 -0.52 16.69
N THR A 198 -6.89 -1.80 17.11
CA THR A 198 -5.71 -2.45 17.69
C THR A 198 -4.54 -2.52 16.71
N VAL A 199 -4.81 -2.95 15.48
CA VAL A 199 -3.76 -3.11 14.46
C VAL A 199 -3.16 -1.77 14.05
N MET A 200 -3.98 -0.73 13.88
CA MET A 200 -3.51 0.63 13.60
C MET A 200 -2.55 1.15 14.67
N GLU A 201 -2.85 0.91 15.94
CA GLU A 201 -1.99 1.31 17.04
C GLU A 201 -0.67 0.52 17.04
N GLU A 202 -0.72 -0.79 16.82
CA GLU A 202 0.46 -1.64 16.71
C GLU A 202 1.38 -1.25 15.55
N GLU A 203 0.81 -0.96 14.37
CA GLU A 203 1.57 -0.50 13.20
C GLU A 203 2.22 0.86 13.47
N LYS A 204 1.48 1.80 14.09
CA LYS A 204 2.01 3.10 14.49
C LYS A 204 3.18 2.96 15.45
N ASN A 205 3.00 2.19 16.53
CA ASN A 205 4.06 1.94 17.51
C ASN A 205 5.30 1.29 16.85
N SER A 206 5.08 0.34 15.95
CA SER A 206 6.16 -0.30 15.21
C SER A 206 6.91 0.68 14.31
N LYS A 207 6.21 1.59 13.65
CA LYS A 207 6.81 2.65 12.84
C LYS A 207 7.62 3.62 13.69
N ASP A 208 7.07 4.06 14.83
CA ASP A 208 7.74 5.00 15.74
C ASP A 208 9.04 4.38 16.31
N MET A 209 9.02 3.09 16.65
CA MET A 209 10.22 2.35 17.08
C MET A 209 11.29 2.32 15.99
N LEU A 210 10.92 2.09 14.74
CA LEU A 210 11.86 2.07 13.63
C LEU A 210 12.42 3.45 13.29
N VAL A 211 11.63 4.51 13.42
CA VAL A 211 12.12 5.89 13.26
C VAL A 211 13.17 6.21 14.31
N GLN A 212 12.89 5.94 15.59
CA GLN A 212 13.85 6.15 16.68
C GLN A 212 15.11 5.28 16.51
N PHE A 213 14.96 4.04 16.05
CA PHE A 213 16.10 3.18 15.74
C PHE A 213 16.94 3.76 14.60
N GLY A 214 16.32 4.23 13.52
CA GLY A 214 16.99 4.82 12.38
C GLY A 214 17.74 6.11 12.70
N GLU A 215 17.20 6.95 13.59
CA GLU A 215 17.88 8.14 14.10
C GLU A 215 19.16 7.78 14.88
N LYS A 216 19.07 6.72 15.69
CA LYS A 216 20.22 6.25 16.49
C LYS A 216 21.25 5.45 15.68
N TYR A 217 20.80 4.71 14.69
CA TYR A 217 21.60 3.81 13.86
C TYR A 217 21.29 4.02 12.36
N PRO A 218 21.74 5.13 11.76
CA PRO A 218 21.45 5.45 10.35
C PRO A 218 21.94 4.35 9.40
N GLY A 219 21.11 3.94 8.46
CA GLY A 219 21.45 2.98 7.42
C GLY A 219 21.56 1.51 7.84
N VAL A 220 21.27 1.17 9.11
CA VAL A 220 21.31 -0.22 9.60
C VAL A 220 20.03 -0.98 9.26
N ALA A 221 18.86 -0.33 9.33
CA ALA A 221 17.59 -0.94 8.95
C ALA A 221 17.44 -0.96 7.43
N THR A 222 17.18 -2.13 6.88
CA THR A 222 16.94 -2.40 5.45
C THR A 222 15.63 -3.19 5.30
N GLU A 223 15.09 -3.29 4.09
CA GLU A 223 13.88 -4.10 3.87
C GLU A 223 14.07 -5.58 4.26
N SER A 224 15.28 -6.10 4.13
CA SER A 224 15.58 -7.50 4.46
C SER A 224 15.68 -7.80 5.95
N ASN A 225 16.04 -6.81 6.81
CA ASN A 225 16.28 -7.04 8.25
C ASN A 225 15.32 -6.29 9.18
N VAL A 226 14.48 -5.42 8.65
CA VAL A 226 13.61 -4.56 9.46
C VAL A 226 12.64 -5.33 10.38
N ASN A 227 12.14 -6.47 9.94
CA ASN A 227 11.25 -7.31 10.75
C ASN A 227 11.99 -7.95 11.94
N GLU A 228 13.25 -8.36 11.77
CA GLU A 228 14.10 -8.91 12.84
C GLU A 228 14.46 -7.80 13.87
N ILE A 229 14.82 -6.62 13.36
CA ILE A 229 15.08 -5.45 14.22
C ILE A 229 13.84 -5.12 15.05
N LEU A 230 12.67 -5.07 14.42
CA LEU A 230 11.43 -4.77 15.09
C LEU A 230 11.06 -5.81 16.16
N ALA A 231 11.25 -7.11 15.85
CA ALA A 231 11.03 -8.18 16.80
C ALA A 231 11.96 -8.04 18.02
N SER A 232 13.24 -7.73 17.80
CA SER A 232 14.24 -7.50 18.84
C SER A 232 13.91 -6.29 19.71
N LEU A 233 13.44 -5.19 19.13
CA LEU A 233 13.03 -3.99 19.85
C LEU A 233 11.80 -4.26 20.74
N LYS A 234 10.80 -4.98 20.20
CA LYS A 234 9.60 -5.36 20.94
C LYS A 234 9.91 -6.31 22.10
N ALA A 235 10.85 -7.25 21.93
CA ALA A 235 11.26 -8.17 22.99
C ALA A 235 11.89 -7.40 24.17
N ARG A 236 12.76 -6.43 23.91
CA ARG A 236 13.41 -5.61 24.97
C ARG A 236 12.43 -4.79 25.81
N ILE A 237 11.30 -4.35 25.22
CA ILE A 237 10.28 -3.60 25.95
C ILE A 237 9.46 -4.53 26.87
N LYS A 238 9.32 -5.80 26.51
CA LYS A 238 8.58 -6.80 27.29
C LYS A 238 9.38 -7.37 28.47
N GLU A 239 10.71 -7.30 28.44
CA GLU A 239 11.53 -7.67 29.58
C GLU A 239 11.53 -6.50 30.58
N PRO A 240 10.94 -6.68 31.80
CA PRO A 240 11.09 -5.66 32.83
C PRO A 240 12.60 -5.53 33.12
N THR A 241 13.09 -4.29 33.16
CA THR A 241 14.41 -3.97 33.71
C THR A 241 14.56 -4.72 35.01
N ARG A 242 15.36 -5.79 35.03
CA ARG A 242 15.88 -6.31 36.29
C ARG A 242 16.72 -5.19 36.86
N ASP A 243 16.14 -4.49 37.84
CA ASP A 243 16.89 -3.59 38.70
C ASP A 243 18.10 -4.38 39.20
N VAL A 244 19.27 -3.98 38.76
CA VAL A 244 20.52 -4.31 39.43
C VAL A 244 20.53 -3.41 40.65
N ALA A 245 19.74 -3.84 41.62
CA ALA A 245 19.86 -3.32 42.98
C ALA A 245 20.87 -4.21 43.71
N GLY A 246 21.98 -3.63 44.05
CA GLY A 246 22.81 -4.13 45.15
C GLY A 246 24.12 -4.79 44.71
N GLU A 247 25.21 -4.09 44.78
CA GLU A 247 26.17 -4.23 45.89
C GLU A 247 27.12 -3.03 45.89
#